data_89528315e90ca1999e02cd9a6280c1b1
#
_entry.id   89528315e90ca1999e02cd9a6280c1b1
#
_cell.length_a   1.000
_cell.length_b   1.000
_cell.length_c   1.000
_cell.angle_alpha   90.00
_cell.angle_beta   90.00
_cell.angle_gamma   90.00
#
_symmetry.space_group_name_H-M   'P 1'
#
loop_
_entity.id
_entity.type
_entity.pdbx_description
1 polymer ?
#
loop_
_entity_poly.entity_id
_entity_poly.type
_entity_poly.pdbx_seq_one_letter_code
_entity_poly.pdbx_strand_id
1 'polypeptide(L)'
;MSFPSDLEIARQGKPLPLKDIAAQMGIGEHLLEPYGKSLAKISLDAIDELKSRPKAKYVVVTAITPTPLGEGKTTTTVGLGQAFKHIGKNAIISLRQPSMGPTFGIKGGAAGGGYSQVIPMELLNLHLTGDFHAVTAAHNLLSAMVDNHLHQGNELDLDMDNITWRRVIDVNDRSLRNIIVGLGTKEDGVVRQTGFDITAASEVMAILALSTSLEDMRKRFARIVVGYNTKGEPVTAEQLSAAGSMSVIMRDAIKPNLLQTLENTPVIVHAGPFGNIAHGNSSIIGDMIGIHCGDYLITEAGFGADMGAERFFNIKCRYSGMTPDAAVLVTTVRALKAHSGKYKIVAGKALPPDLLAENPADVESGGENLRAQIENVKAHGVVPVVAINSFPTDHASEHEAIRKIALSAGARVALCTHFADGGAGAVELAKAVEEACNEKNNFHMLYTDDASLKEKIETVAKTIYGAANVTYSALATKQLKNYTDNGFGHLPVCIAKTHLSISGDASLKGAPKGHTLNVREVRASVGAGFVYLICGDMRTLPGLGTKPAAAII
;
A
#
# COMPACT_ATOMS: atom_id res chain seq x y z
N MET A 1 -9.82 31.49 16.11
CA MET A 1 -8.93 31.35 14.95
C MET A 1 -9.19 30.00 14.30
N SER A 2 -9.26 29.92 12.97
CA SER A 2 -9.38 28.63 12.28
C SER A 2 -8.07 27.83 12.48
N PHE A 3 -8.17 26.50 12.53
CA PHE A 3 -6.99 25.63 12.57
C PHE A 3 -6.15 25.85 11.29
N PRO A 4 -4.81 25.98 11.37
CA PRO A 4 -3.98 26.20 10.19
C PRO A 4 -4.10 25.05 9.18
N SER A 5 -3.92 25.31 7.89
CA SER A 5 -3.87 24.28 6.86
C SER A 5 -2.62 23.39 7.01
N ASP A 6 -2.68 22.16 6.47
CA ASP A 6 -1.53 21.25 6.49
C ASP A 6 -0.28 21.86 5.85
N LEU A 7 -0.45 22.67 4.79
CA LEU A 7 0.65 23.37 4.14
C LEU A 7 1.25 24.46 5.03
N GLU A 8 0.42 25.24 5.72
CA GLU A 8 0.90 26.28 6.65
C GLU A 8 1.67 25.65 7.81
N ILE A 9 1.18 24.51 8.36
CA ILE A 9 1.86 23.77 9.41
C ILE A 9 3.20 23.23 8.89
N ALA A 10 3.21 22.58 7.71
CA ALA A 10 4.43 22.03 7.12
C ALA A 10 5.52 23.10 6.91
N ARG A 11 5.13 24.31 6.47
CA ARG A 11 6.05 25.46 6.26
C ARG A 11 6.59 26.07 7.55
N GLN A 12 5.94 25.87 8.68
CA GLN A 12 6.45 26.26 10.00
C GLN A 12 7.51 25.30 10.53
N GLY A 13 7.61 24.10 9.94
CA GLY A 13 8.58 23.08 10.32
C GLY A 13 10.02 23.58 10.24
N LYS A 14 10.86 23.11 11.15
CA LYS A 14 12.30 23.41 11.21
C LYS A 14 13.08 22.13 10.93
N PRO A 15 13.29 21.77 9.65
CA PRO A 15 14.01 20.56 9.33
C PRO A 15 15.47 20.64 9.79
N LEU A 16 15.95 19.56 10.38
CA LEU A 16 17.37 19.37 10.66
C LEU A 16 18.13 19.02 9.37
N PRO A 17 19.44 19.25 9.32
CA PRO A 17 20.29 18.71 8.25
C PRO A 17 20.11 17.18 8.14
N LEU A 18 20.04 16.66 6.92
CA LEU A 18 19.80 15.22 6.71
C LEU A 18 20.89 14.32 7.30
N LYS A 19 22.13 14.81 7.38
CA LYS A 19 23.20 14.10 8.06
C LYS A 19 22.91 13.87 9.55
N ASP A 20 22.23 14.83 10.20
CA ASP A 20 21.87 14.71 11.62
C ASP A 20 20.70 13.73 11.79
N ILE A 21 19.77 13.69 10.82
CA ILE A 21 18.70 12.68 10.76
C ILE A 21 19.28 11.28 10.52
N ALA A 22 20.22 11.14 9.59
CA ALA A 22 20.90 9.88 9.34
C ALA A 22 21.72 9.42 10.57
N ALA A 23 22.36 10.35 11.27
CA ALA A 23 23.08 10.06 12.51
C ALA A 23 22.15 9.51 13.61
N GLN A 24 20.88 9.97 13.71
CA GLN A 24 19.88 9.38 14.60
C GLN A 24 19.59 7.90 14.25
N MET A 25 19.69 7.54 12.98
CA MET A 25 19.57 6.17 12.47
C MET A 25 20.88 5.37 12.60
N GLY A 26 21.96 6.03 12.98
CA GLY A 26 23.31 5.47 12.96
C GLY A 26 23.83 5.23 11.53
N ILE A 27 23.30 5.89 10.52
CA ILE A 27 23.75 5.84 9.14
C ILE A 27 24.85 6.88 8.94
N GLY A 28 26.01 6.45 8.43
CA GLY A 28 27.13 7.33 8.10
C GLY A 28 26.84 8.23 6.90
N GLU A 29 27.45 9.42 6.87
CA GLU A 29 27.24 10.39 5.77
C GLU A 29 27.69 9.83 4.40
N HIS A 30 28.65 8.91 4.38
CA HIS A 30 29.12 8.22 3.15
C HIS A 30 28.05 7.32 2.50
N LEU A 31 27.01 6.94 3.24
CA LEU A 31 25.88 6.16 2.73
C LEU A 31 24.74 7.05 2.20
N LEU A 32 24.90 8.37 2.23
CA LEU A 32 23.89 9.31 1.75
C LEU A 32 24.25 9.89 0.40
N GLU A 33 23.30 9.91 -0.51
CA GLU A 33 23.35 10.62 -1.78
C GLU A 33 22.38 11.81 -1.72
N PRO A 34 22.85 13.05 -1.47
CA PRO A 34 21.98 14.21 -1.33
C PRO A 34 21.24 14.58 -2.62
N TYR A 35 19.94 14.83 -2.51
CA TYR A 35 19.09 15.41 -3.53
C TYR A 35 18.61 16.79 -3.08
N GLY A 36 19.39 17.81 -3.36
CA GLY A 36 19.17 19.17 -2.84
C GLY A 36 19.46 19.26 -1.33
N LYS A 37 18.66 20.07 -0.61
CA LYS A 37 18.91 20.36 0.81
C LYS A 37 18.12 19.49 1.79
N SER A 38 17.01 18.89 1.33
CA SER A 38 16.00 18.30 2.21
C SER A 38 15.67 16.84 1.91
N LEU A 39 16.32 16.24 0.90
CA LEU A 39 16.15 14.85 0.47
C LEU A 39 17.52 14.21 0.31
N ALA A 40 17.62 12.93 0.62
CA ALA A 40 18.77 12.09 0.26
C ALA A 40 18.30 10.68 -0.09
N LYS A 41 19.02 10.01 -0.95
CA LYS A 41 18.90 8.55 -1.08
C LYS A 41 19.88 7.88 -0.12
N ILE A 42 19.48 6.70 0.36
CA ILE A 42 20.34 5.84 1.19
C ILE A 42 20.95 4.78 0.29
N SER A 43 22.29 4.67 0.28
CA SER A 43 23.00 3.61 -0.45
C SER A 43 22.54 2.22 0.02
N LEU A 44 22.50 1.27 -0.91
CA LEU A 44 22.20 -0.13 -0.58
C LEU A 44 23.27 -0.78 0.30
N ASP A 45 24.50 -0.26 0.31
CA ASP A 45 25.57 -0.71 1.21
C ASP A 45 25.17 -0.61 2.68
N ALA A 46 24.23 0.27 3.02
CA ALA A 46 23.64 0.37 4.36
C ALA A 46 23.06 -0.96 4.85
N ILE A 47 22.53 -1.81 3.96
CA ILE A 47 21.99 -3.12 4.32
C ILE A 47 23.09 -3.99 4.95
N ASP A 48 24.26 -4.03 4.31
CA ASP A 48 25.38 -4.85 4.78
C ASP A 48 26.07 -4.25 6.01
N GLU A 49 26.23 -2.93 6.06
CA GLU A 49 26.86 -2.25 7.20
C GLU A 49 26.02 -2.34 8.48
N LEU A 50 24.68 -2.34 8.35
CA LEU A 50 23.78 -2.31 9.50
C LEU A 50 23.34 -3.70 9.99
N LYS A 51 23.46 -4.76 9.18
CA LYS A 51 22.90 -6.09 9.45
C LYS A 51 23.33 -6.74 10.77
N SER A 52 24.48 -6.33 11.32
CA SER A 52 24.99 -6.85 12.60
C SER A 52 24.36 -6.19 13.84
N ARG A 53 23.60 -5.10 13.65
CA ARG A 53 22.92 -4.41 14.76
C ARG A 53 21.66 -5.16 15.20
N PRO A 54 21.20 -4.95 16.44
CA PRO A 54 19.92 -5.48 16.89
C PRO A 54 18.79 -5.07 15.94
N LYS A 55 17.80 -5.94 15.80
CA LYS A 55 16.57 -5.61 15.06
C LYS A 55 15.61 -4.81 15.95
N ALA A 56 15.05 -3.78 15.39
CA ALA A 56 13.94 -3.02 15.97
C ALA A 56 12.68 -3.88 16.10
N LYS A 57 11.76 -3.49 16.95
CA LYS A 57 10.39 -3.99 16.94
C LYS A 57 9.69 -3.53 15.67
N TYR A 58 9.08 -4.47 14.94
CA TYR A 58 8.46 -4.21 13.65
C TYR A 58 6.94 -4.05 13.81
N VAL A 59 6.43 -2.86 13.55
CA VAL A 59 5.02 -2.49 13.75
C VAL A 59 4.38 -2.12 12.42
N VAL A 60 3.23 -2.73 12.10
CA VAL A 60 2.44 -2.36 10.94
C VAL A 60 1.20 -1.57 11.34
N VAL A 61 0.98 -0.41 10.70
CA VAL A 61 -0.23 0.41 10.89
C VAL A 61 -1.20 0.15 9.75
N THR A 62 -2.40 -0.29 10.10
CA THR A 62 -3.52 -0.53 9.19
C THR A 62 -4.78 0.18 9.73
N ALA A 63 -5.96 -0.17 9.25
CA ALA A 63 -7.21 0.42 9.74
C ALA A 63 -8.37 -0.57 9.67
N ILE A 64 -9.52 -0.13 10.17
CA ILE A 64 -10.81 -0.71 9.85
C ILE A 64 -11.11 -0.55 8.35
N THR A 65 -12.17 -1.18 7.85
CA THR A 65 -12.61 -1.01 6.46
C THR A 65 -12.78 0.47 6.12
N PRO A 66 -12.12 0.98 5.07
CA PRO A 66 -12.16 2.40 4.73
C PRO A 66 -13.57 2.92 4.43
N THR A 67 -13.78 4.18 4.76
CA THR A 67 -14.95 4.96 4.37
C THR A 67 -14.56 6.05 3.36
N PRO A 68 -15.51 6.72 2.71
CA PRO A 68 -15.19 7.87 1.86
C PRO A 68 -14.52 9.05 2.59
N LEU A 69 -14.45 9.01 3.93
CA LEU A 69 -13.87 10.08 4.76
C LEU A 69 -12.36 9.91 4.98
N GLY A 70 -11.86 8.68 4.86
CA GLY A 70 -10.51 8.32 5.28
C GLY A 70 -10.37 8.22 6.80
N GLU A 71 -9.51 7.31 7.26
CA GLU A 71 -9.34 7.02 8.70
C GLU A 71 -8.06 7.63 9.29
N GLY A 72 -7.21 8.24 8.46
CA GLY A 72 -5.98 8.91 8.91
C GLY A 72 -4.81 7.98 9.22
N LYS A 73 -4.69 6.85 8.50
CA LYS A 73 -3.58 5.88 8.71
C LYS A 73 -2.19 6.51 8.68
N THR A 74 -1.85 7.24 7.62
CA THR A 74 -0.54 7.86 7.47
C THR A 74 -0.28 8.89 8.57
N THR A 75 -1.29 9.70 8.91
CA THR A 75 -1.22 10.66 10.03
C THR A 75 -0.94 9.93 11.34
N THR A 76 -1.62 8.80 11.59
CA THR A 76 -1.39 7.98 12.79
C THR A 76 -0.01 7.32 12.78
N THR A 77 0.46 6.83 11.62
CA THR A 77 1.80 6.25 11.47
C THR A 77 2.89 7.28 11.81
N VAL A 78 2.74 8.50 11.29
CA VAL A 78 3.67 9.60 11.57
C VAL A 78 3.58 10.03 13.03
N GLY A 79 2.37 10.26 13.56
CA GLY A 79 2.16 10.65 14.95
C GLY A 79 2.69 9.61 15.95
N LEU A 80 2.49 8.31 15.68
CA LEU A 80 3.06 7.22 16.48
C LEU A 80 4.60 7.24 16.44
N GLY A 81 5.20 7.43 15.26
CA GLY A 81 6.66 7.54 15.14
C GLY A 81 7.23 8.71 15.93
N GLN A 82 6.57 9.87 15.87
CA GLN A 82 6.94 11.04 16.69
C GLN A 82 6.76 10.76 18.19
N ALA A 83 5.69 10.05 18.57
CA ALA A 83 5.36 9.76 19.97
C ALA A 83 6.41 8.90 20.69
N PHE A 84 7.08 7.99 19.99
CA PHE A 84 8.12 7.17 20.60
C PHE A 84 9.26 8.00 21.20
N LYS A 85 9.61 9.13 20.59
CA LYS A 85 10.60 10.06 21.14
C LYS A 85 10.17 10.63 22.50
N HIS A 86 8.87 10.86 22.70
CA HIS A 86 8.33 11.36 23.98
C HIS A 86 8.39 10.32 25.11
N ILE A 87 8.59 9.04 24.79
CA ILE A 87 8.82 7.97 25.78
C ILE A 87 10.27 7.48 25.79
N GLY A 88 11.20 8.25 25.20
CA GLY A 88 12.63 7.97 25.22
C GLY A 88 13.08 6.83 24.31
N LYS A 89 12.33 6.54 23.23
CA LYS A 89 12.63 5.50 22.23
C LYS A 89 12.88 6.12 20.85
N ASN A 90 13.71 5.44 20.06
CA ASN A 90 13.99 5.83 18.68
C ASN A 90 13.11 5.02 17.72
N ALA A 91 12.28 5.71 16.95
CA ALA A 91 11.46 5.09 15.90
C ALA A 91 11.91 5.54 14.53
N ILE A 92 11.85 4.60 13.58
CA ILE A 92 12.01 4.84 12.14
C ILE A 92 10.66 4.59 11.48
N ILE A 93 10.23 5.52 10.63
CA ILE A 93 8.98 5.40 9.89
C ILE A 93 9.30 4.98 8.45
N SER A 94 8.59 3.97 7.93
CA SER A 94 8.73 3.47 6.56
C SER A 94 7.41 3.64 5.81
N LEU A 95 7.36 4.57 4.85
CA LEU A 95 6.15 4.96 4.12
C LEU A 95 6.27 4.68 2.62
N ARG A 96 5.10 4.56 1.98
CA ARG A 96 5.02 4.57 0.54
C ARG A 96 5.18 5.97 -0.01
N GLN A 97 5.82 6.08 -1.18
CA GLN A 97 5.76 7.30 -1.98
C GLN A 97 4.35 7.46 -2.57
N PRO A 98 3.73 8.65 -2.47
CA PRO A 98 2.44 8.90 -3.09
C PRO A 98 2.53 9.00 -4.62
N SER A 99 1.47 8.55 -5.31
CA SER A 99 1.25 8.76 -6.74
C SER A 99 0.63 10.14 -6.98
N MET A 100 1.06 10.85 -8.03
CA MET A 100 0.50 12.16 -8.39
C MET A 100 -0.96 12.07 -8.85
N GLY A 101 -1.37 10.97 -9.47
CA GLY A 101 -2.74 10.80 -9.92
C GLY A 101 -3.77 10.99 -8.81
N PRO A 102 -3.74 10.24 -7.70
CA PRO A 102 -4.59 10.49 -6.53
C PRO A 102 -4.39 11.87 -5.90
N THR A 103 -3.15 12.40 -5.85
CA THR A 103 -2.84 13.70 -5.27
C THR A 103 -3.60 14.82 -5.98
N PHE A 104 -3.59 14.85 -7.29
CA PHE A 104 -4.33 15.82 -8.10
C PHE A 104 -5.78 15.41 -8.39
N GLY A 105 -6.15 14.15 -8.12
CA GLY A 105 -7.48 13.59 -8.38
C GLY A 105 -8.48 13.79 -7.24
N ILE A 106 -8.22 13.20 -6.08
CA ILE A 106 -9.24 13.07 -5.03
C ILE A 106 -8.72 13.47 -3.64
N LYS A 107 -7.44 13.20 -3.32
CA LYS A 107 -6.98 13.18 -1.93
C LYS A 107 -6.16 14.39 -1.47
N GLY A 108 -5.70 15.25 -2.38
CA GLY A 108 -4.58 16.13 -2.02
C GLY A 108 -3.33 15.29 -1.67
N GLY A 109 -2.44 15.78 -0.83
CA GLY A 109 -1.19 15.09 -0.48
C GLY A 109 -1.35 13.84 0.41
N ALA A 110 -0.26 13.10 0.58
CA ALA A 110 -0.16 11.89 1.39
C ALA A 110 1.01 11.93 2.41
N ALA A 111 1.38 13.14 2.85
CA ALA A 111 2.48 13.35 3.82
C ALA A 111 2.07 13.19 5.30
N GLY A 112 0.83 12.79 5.57
CA GLY A 112 0.19 12.90 6.87
C GLY A 112 -0.70 14.13 6.95
N GLY A 113 -1.00 14.63 8.15
CA GLY A 113 -1.83 15.83 8.34
C GLY A 113 -1.67 16.45 9.72
N GLY A 114 -2.06 17.73 9.86
CA GLY A 114 -1.87 18.50 11.08
C GLY A 114 -0.41 18.54 11.51
N TYR A 115 -0.15 18.33 12.79
CA TYR A 115 1.21 18.28 13.33
C TYR A 115 1.88 16.92 13.21
N SER A 116 1.23 15.94 12.56
CA SER A 116 1.79 14.63 12.23
C SER A 116 2.05 14.51 10.73
N GLN A 117 3.08 15.23 10.24
CA GLN A 117 3.45 15.31 8.84
C GLN A 117 4.92 15.01 8.59
N VAL A 118 5.19 14.45 7.40
CA VAL A 118 6.53 14.33 6.80
C VAL A 118 6.84 15.61 6.03
N ILE A 119 8.03 16.14 6.20
CA ILE A 119 8.50 17.37 5.55
C ILE A 119 9.78 17.12 4.73
N PRO A 120 9.94 17.84 3.59
CA PRO A 120 9.03 18.83 2.97
C PRO A 120 7.82 18.16 2.29
N MET A 121 6.61 18.59 2.63
CA MET A 121 5.36 18.00 2.13
C MET A 121 5.22 18.10 0.61
N GLU A 122 5.58 19.27 0.05
CA GLU A 122 5.46 19.53 -1.39
C GLU A 122 6.37 18.60 -2.20
N LEU A 123 7.61 18.37 -1.76
CA LEU A 123 8.55 17.49 -2.46
C LEU A 123 8.07 16.05 -2.41
N LEU A 124 7.57 15.59 -1.24
CA LEU A 124 7.05 14.24 -1.08
C LEU A 124 5.85 13.97 -2.01
N ASN A 125 4.93 14.92 -2.11
CA ASN A 125 3.68 14.75 -2.87
C ASN A 125 3.85 14.91 -4.38
N LEU A 126 4.98 15.42 -4.87
CA LEU A 126 5.24 15.65 -6.29
C LEU A 126 6.22 14.62 -6.84
N HIS A 127 7.42 15.04 -7.15
CA HIS A 127 8.38 14.20 -7.87
C HIS A 127 9.34 13.44 -6.96
N LEU A 128 9.48 13.90 -5.70
CA LEU A 128 10.46 13.41 -4.73
C LEU A 128 11.87 13.37 -5.39
N THR A 129 12.42 12.19 -5.64
CA THR A 129 13.70 11.98 -6.35
C THR A 129 13.53 11.37 -7.74
N GLY A 130 12.29 11.29 -8.24
CA GLY A 130 11.99 10.80 -9.59
C GLY A 130 11.71 9.29 -9.69
N ASP A 131 11.51 8.59 -8.58
CA ASP A 131 11.33 7.12 -8.59
C ASP A 131 10.09 6.69 -9.40
N PHE A 132 8.96 7.41 -9.28
CA PHE A 132 7.77 7.15 -10.11
C PHE A 132 8.03 7.36 -11.60
N HIS A 133 8.84 8.35 -11.95
CA HIS A 133 9.23 8.59 -13.35
C HIS A 133 10.11 7.45 -13.88
N ALA A 134 11.05 6.95 -13.06
CA ALA A 134 11.87 5.80 -13.41
C ALA A 134 11.01 4.55 -13.63
N VAL A 135 10.05 4.28 -12.74
CA VAL A 135 9.07 3.17 -12.90
C VAL A 135 8.28 3.33 -14.20
N THR A 136 7.76 4.53 -14.49
CA THR A 136 7.03 4.82 -15.72
C THR A 136 7.90 4.56 -16.95
N ALA A 137 9.14 5.03 -16.94
CA ALA A 137 10.08 4.86 -18.05
C ALA A 137 10.45 3.38 -18.27
N ALA A 138 10.78 2.64 -17.22
CA ALA A 138 11.12 1.22 -17.32
C ALA A 138 9.92 0.37 -17.81
N HIS A 139 8.73 0.65 -17.29
CA HIS A 139 7.50 -0.04 -17.72
C HIS A 139 7.20 0.23 -19.20
N ASN A 140 7.24 1.49 -19.62
CA ASN A 140 6.89 1.88 -20.98
C ASN A 140 7.99 1.49 -21.99
N LEU A 141 9.26 1.37 -21.56
CA LEU A 141 10.30 0.77 -22.40
C LEU A 141 9.93 -0.67 -22.76
N LEU A 142 9.52 -1.48 -21.80
CA LEU A 142 9.08 -2.85 -22.09
C LEU A 142 7.86 -2.86 -23.02
N SER A 143 6.91 -1.94 -22.84
CA SER A 143 5.76 -1.80 -23.76
C SER A 143 6.21 -1.47 -25.19
N ALA A 144 7.20 -0.58 -25.34
CA ALA A 144 7.76 -0.24 -26.65
C ALA A 144 8.51 -1.42 -27.27
N MET A 145 9.23 -2.22 -26.46
CA MET A 145 9.92 -3.42 -26.95
C MET A 145 8.96 -4.52 -27.38
N VAL A 146 7.80 -4.67 -26.73
CA VAL A 146 6.72 -5.56 -27.20
C VAL A 146 6.24 -5.14 -28.58
N ASP A 147 5.90 -3.86 -28.78
CA ASP A 147 5.41 -3.36 -30.07
C ASP A 147 6.50 -3.41 -31.15
N ASN A 148 7.74 -3.11 -30.82
CA ASN A 148 8.87 -3.27 -31.74
C ASN A 148 9.08 -4.73 -32.15
N HIS A 149 8.95 -5.69 -31.21
CA HIS A 149 9.06 -7.11 -31.52
C HIS A 149 8.00 -7.56 -32.55
N LEU A 150 6.75 -7.13 -32.36
CA LEU A 150 5.67 -7.38 -33.32
C LEU A 150 5.98 -6.78 -34.71
N HIS A 151 6.50 -5.55 -34.72
CA HIS A 151 6.84 -4.83 -35.96
C HIS A 151 8.01 -5.46 -36.72
N GLN A 152 9.00 -6.00 -36.01
CA GLN A 152 10.22 -6.59 -36.59
C GLN A 152 10.10 -8.09 -36.92
N GLY A 153 8.88 -8.62 -36.98
CA GLY A 153 8.63 -9.98 -37.47
C GLY A 153 8.17 -11.02 -36.45
N ASN A 154 8.01 -10.62 -35.18
CA ASN A 154 7.38 -11.45 -34.14
C ASN A 154 7.98 -12.87 -34.00
N GLU A 155 9.30 -12.99 -33.93
CA GLU A 155 10.02 -14.28 -33.84
C GLU A 155 9.59 -15.17 -32.67
N LEU A 156 9.08 -14.57 -31.57
CA LEU A 156 8.57 -15.30 -30.40
C LEU A 156 7.12 -15.78 -30.58
N ASP A 157 6.54 -15.55 -31.76
CA ASP A 157 5.16 -15.93 -32.08
C ASP A 157 4.13 -15.39 -31.05
N LEU A 158 4.36 -14.18 -30.55
CA LEU A 158 3.49 -13.52 -29.57
C LEU A 158 2.10 -13.32 -30.15
N ASP A 159 1.09 -13.86 -29.48
CA ASP A 159 -0.30 -13.71 -29.87
C ASP A 159 -0.82 -12.31 -29.50
N MET A 160 -1.17 -11.51 -30.51
CA MET A 160 -1.64 -10.14 -30.33
C MET A 160 -2.89 -10.01 -29.47
N ASP A 161 -3.75 -11.04 -29.46
CA ASP A 161 -4.97 -11.06 -28.65
C ASP A 161 -4.70 -11.44 -27.19
N ASN A 162 -3.50 -11.96 -26.89
CA ASN A 162 -3.07 -12.41 -25.58
C ASN A 162 -1.90 -11.57 -24.99
N ILE A 163 -1.68 -10.36 -25.49
CA ILE A 163 -0.76 -9.38 -24.87
C ILE A 163 -1.41 -8.78 -23.65
N THR A 164 -0.82 -9.03 -22.48
CA THR A 164 -1.32 -8.53 -21.19
C THR A 164 -0.62 -7.27 -20.71
N TRP A 165 0.56 -6.94 -21.27
CA TRP A 165 1.36 -5.79 -20.91
C TRP A 165 0.84 -4.51 -21.57
N ARG A 166 0.38 -3.56 -20.75
CA ARG A 166 -0.16 -2.26 -21.17
C ARG A 166 0.92 -1.18 -21.03
N ARG A 167 0.57 0.08 -21.14
CA ARG A 167 1.40 1.23 -20.80
C ARG A 167 1.00 1.80 -19.43
N VAL A 168 1.81 2.69 -18.88
CA VAL A 168 1.48 3.38 -17.64
C VAL A 168 1.70 4.88 -17.72
N ILE A 169 0.92 5.61 -16.90
CA ILE A 169 1.01 7.05 -16.71
C ILE A 169 0.62 7.40 -15.27
N ASP A 170 1.30 8.36 -14.64
CA ASP A 170 0.99 8.74 -13.25
C ASP A 170 -0.01 9.91 -13.16
N VAL A 171 -1.05 9.85 -13.97
CA VAL A 171 -2.16 10.82 -14.01
C VAL A 171 -3.49 10.08 -14.10
N ASN A 172 -4.54 10.63 -13.49
CA ASN A 172 -5.90 10.09 -13.58
C ASN A 172 -6.54 10.49 -14.91
N ASP A 173 -6.40 9.67 -15.94
CA ASP A 173 -6.99 9.90 -17.28
C ASP A 173 -7.82 8.70 -17.75
N ARG A 174 -9.15 8.80 -17.64
CA ARG A 174 -10.06 7.73 -18.06
C ARG A 174 -10.08 7.51 -19.58
N SER A 175 -9.68 8.50 -20.38
CA SER A 175 -9.70 8.42 -21.84
C SER A 175 -8.63 7.45 -22.37
N LEU A 176 -7.57 7.23 -21.60
CA LEU A 176 -6.48 6.32 -21.94
C LEU A 176 -6.72 4.86 -21.54
N ARG A 177 -7.86 4.53 -20.93
CA ARG A 177 -8.14 3.13 -20.50
C ARG A 177 -8.14 2.14 -21.65
N ASN A 178 -8.65 2.56 -22.80
CA ASN A 178 -8.63 1.77 -24.02
C ASN A 178 -8.27 2.69 -25.18
N ILE A 179 -7.20 2.34 -25.89
CA ILE A 179 -6.68 3.09 -27.04
C ILE A 179 -6.29 2.13 -28.16
N ILE A 180 -6.07 2.65 -29.34
CA ILE A 180 -5.45 1.96 -30.45
C ILE A 180 -4.06 2.56 -30.67
N VAL A 181 -3.06 1.70 -30.81
CA VAL A 181 -1.67 2.09 -31.16
C VAL A 181 -1.32 1.60 -32.55
N GLY A 182 -0.22 2.11 -33.13
CA GLY A 182 0.27 1.72 -34.45
C GLY A 182 -0.58 2.25 -35.62
N LEU A 183 -1.41 3.29 -35.37
CA LEU A 183 -2.16 3.95 -36.45
C LEU A 183 -1.21 4.74 -37.34
N GLY A 184 -1.44 4.67 -38.66
CA GLY A 184 -0.66 5.38 -39.66
C GLY A 184 -0.16 4.46 -40.78
N THR A 185 1.11 4.56 -41.11
CA THR A 185 1.77 3.75 -42.14
C THR A 185 2.36 2.48 -41.54
N LYS A 186 2.95 1.60 -42.35
CA LYS A 186 3.68 0.43 -41.85
C LYS A 186 4.86 0.80 -40.96
N GLU A 187 5.42 1.98 -41.13
CA GLU A 187 6.53 2.48 -40.29
C GLU A 187 6.10 2.83 -38.85
N ASP A 188 4.80 3.04 -38.63
CA ASP A 188 4.25 3.45 -37.36
C ASP A 188 3.93 2.26 -36.43
N GLY A 189 4.09 1.01 -36.90
CA GLY A 189 3.93 -0.21 -36.14
C GLY A 189 2.73 -1.06 -36.53
N VAL A 190 2.36 -2.00 -35.65
CA VAL A 190 1.23 -2.91 -35.84
C VAL A 190 0.00 -2.36 -35.12
N VAL A 191 -1.11 -2.22 -35.85
CA VAL A 191 -2.37 -1.72 -35.26
C VAL A 191 -2.93 -2.73 -34.29
N ARG A 192 -3.08 -2.33 -33.03
CA ARG A 192 -3.71 -3.15 -32.00
C ARG A 192 -4.38 -2.32 -30.91
N GLN A 193 -5.34 -2.92 -30.23
CA GLN A 193 -5.94 -2.34 -29.03
C GLN A 193 -5.01 -2.54 -27.82
N THR A 194 -4.88 -1.51 -26.99
CA THR A 194 -4.18 -1.55 -25.70
C THR A 194 -4.79 -0.49 -24.76
N GLY A 195 -4.05 -0.03 -23.77
CA GLY A 195 -4.45 1.05 -22.88
C GLY A 195 -3.36 1.41 -21.89
N PHE A 196 -3.74 2.27 -20.95
CA PHE A 196 -2.87 2.68 -19.85
C PHE A 196 -3.44 2.21 -18.52
N ASP A 197 -2.54 1.88 -17.60
CA ASP A 197 -2.79 1.78 -16.16
C ASP A 197 -2.09 2.95 -15.45
N ILE A 198 -2.41 3.21 -14.19
CA ILE A 198 -1.66 4.21 -13.43
C ILE A 198 -0.30 3.63 -13.00
N THR A 199 0.74 4.45 -12.95
CA THR A 199 2.11 3.99 -12.63
C THR A 199 2.18 3.22 -11.30
N ALA A 200 1.41 3.62 -10.28
CA ALA A 200 1.32 2.89 -9.01
C ALA A 200 0.73 1.46 -9.14
N ALA A 201 0.04 1.16 -10.25
CA ALA A 201 -0.49 -0.16 -10.57
C ALA A 201 0.48 -1.03 -11.37
N SER A 202 1.63 -0.48 -11.78
CA SER A 202 2.66 -1.17 -12.54
C SER A 202 3.24 -2.37 -11.79
N GLU A 203 3.47 -3.48 -12.50
CA GLU A 203 4.25 -4.59 -11.96
C GLU A 203 5.70 -4.16 -11.64
N VAL A 204 6.29 -3.22 -12.39
CA VAL A 204 7.61 -2.65 -12.10
C VAL A 204 7.61 -1.97 -10.71
N MET A 205 6.52 -1.27 -10.34
CA MET A 205 6.37 -0.68 -9.01
C MET A 205 6.28 -1.75 -7.92
N ALA A 206 5.55 -2.84 -8.17
CA ALA A 206 5.45 -3.96 -7.23
C ALA A 206 6.80 -4.68 -7.08
N ILE A 207 7.55 -4.86 -8.17
CA ILE A 207 8.92 -5.39 -8.17
C ILE A 207 9.84 -4.50 -7.34
N LEU A 208 9.83 -3.18 -7.55
CA LEU A 208 10.61 -2.23 -6.75
C LEU A 208 10.35 -2.41 -5.25
N ALA A 209 9.08 -2.57 -4.87
CA ALA A 209 8.69 -2.72 -3.47
C ALA A 209 9.07 -4.08 -2.85
N LEU A 210 9.13 -5.15 -3.67
CA LEU A 210 9.40 -6.52 -3.20
C LEU A 210 10.84 -6.98 -3.42
N SER A 211 11.67 -6.18 -4.09
CA SER A 211 13.08 -6.50 -4.32
C SER A 211 13.92 -6.34 -3.05
N THR A 212 14.95 -7.18 -2.94
CA THR A 212 15.93 -7.18 -1.83
C THR A 212 17.31 -6.66 -2.25
N SER A 213 17.57 -6.58 -3.55
CA SER A 213 18.80 -6.06 -4.13
C SER A 213 18.59 -5.68 -5.60
N LEU A 214 19.57 -5.00 -6.20
CA LEU A 214 19.56 -4.69 -7.64
C LEU A 214 19.58 -5.99 -8.49
N GLU A 215 20.29 -7.00 -8.05
CA GLU A 215 20.35 -8.30 -8.72
C GLU A 215 18.99 -9.02 -8.65
N ASP A 216 18.34 -9.03 -7.48
CA ASP A 216 16.99 -9.59 -7.32
C ASP A 216 15.99 -8.84 -8.21
N MET A 217 16.04 -7.50 -8.24
CA MET A 217 15.21 -6.70 -9.11
C MET A 217 15.39 -7.06 -10.60
N ARG A 218 16.64 -7.24 -11.05
CA ARG A 218 16.96 -7.67 -12.43
C ARG A 218 16.36 -9.05 -12.74
N LYS A 219 16.50 -10.01 -11.80
CA LYS A 219 15.91 -11.36 -11.93
C LYS A 219 14.38 -11.31 -11.99
N ARG A 220 13.76 -10.41 -11.22
CA ARG A 220 12.30 -10.19 -11.24
C ARG A 220 11.85 -9.57 -12.56
N PHE A 221 12.56 -8.57 -13.10
CA PHE A 221 12.26 -8.02 -14.42
C PHE A 221 12.35 -9.08 -15.52
N ALA A 222 13.36 -9.96 -15.47
CA ALA A 222 13.50 -11.06 -16.41
C ALA A 222 12.26 -11.94 -16.53
N ARG A 223 11.58 -12.18 -15.42
CA ARG A 223 10.39 -13.05 -15.32
C ARG A 223 9.06 -12.37 -15.65
N ILE A 224 9.02 -11.06 -15.88
CA ILE A 224 7.78 -10.37 -16.27
C ILE A 224 7.21 -11.06 -17.53
N VAL A 225 5.96 -11.46 -17.46
CA VAL A 225 5.22 -12.03 -18.59
C VAL A 225 4.47 -10.92 -19.30
N VAL A 226 4.80 -10.66 -20.57
CA VAL A 226 4.18 -9.60 -21.38
C VAL A 226 2.94 -10.07 -22.14
N GLY A 227 2.80 -11.37 -22.33
CA GLY A 227 1.73 -12.04 -23.04
C GLY A 227 2.05 -13.51 -23.23
N TYR A 228 1.31 -14.14 -24.11
CA TYR A 228 1.47 -15.56 -24.45
C TYR A 228 1.64 -15.72 -25.96
N ASN A 229 2.40 -16.74 -26.37
CA ASN A 229 2.51 -17.10 -27.78
C ASN A 229 1.27 -17.88 -28.25
N THR A 230 1.20 -18.17 -29.54
CA THR A 230 0.05 -18.91 -30.13
C THR A 230 -0.13 -20.32 -29.58
N LYS A 231 0.91 -20.89 -28.90
CA LYS A 231 0.85 -22.19 -28.20
C LYS A 231 0.39 -22.04 -26.75
N GLY A 232 0.20 -20.82 -26.25
CA GLY A 232 -0.18 -20.55 -24.85
C GLY A 232 0.99 -20.54 -23.87
N GLU A 233 2.23 -20.49 -24.34
CA GLU A 233 3.44 -20.37 -23.52
C GLU A 233 3.72 -18.91 -23.21
N PRO A 234 4.20 -18.56 -21.98
CA PRO A 234 4.47 -17.19 -21.60
C PRO A 234 5.65 -16.61 -22.37
N VAL A 235 5.51 -15.38 -22.86
CA VAL A 235 6.60 -14.57 -23.42
C VAL A 235 7.06 -13.60 -22.34
N THR A 236 8.38 -13.56 -22.08
CA THR A 236 8.96 -12.82 -20.96
C THR A 236 9.76 -11.60 -21.40
N ALA A 237 9.98 -10.66 -20.48
CA ALA A 237 10.84 -9.51 -20.71
C ALA A 237 12.32 -9.92 -20.98
N GLU A 238 12.77 -11.07 -20.47
CA GLU A 238 14.12 -11.60 -20.79
C GLU A 238 14.21 -12.03 -22.25
N GLN A 239 13.21 -12.73 -22.77
CA GLN A 239 13.18 -13.12 -24.19
C GLN A 239 13.15 -11.90 -25.12
N LEU A 240 12.58 -10.79 -24.68
CA LEU A 240 12.62 -9.50 -25.37
C LEU A 240 13.93 -8.71 -25.11
N SER A 241 14.86 -9.25 -24.31
CA SER A 241 16.11 -8.58 -23.93
C SER A 241 15.93 -7.23 -23.19
N ALA A 242 14.76 -7.02 -22.54
CA ALA A 242 14.40 -5.74 -21.92
C ALA A 242 14.92 -5.59 -20.48
N ALA A 243 15.06 -6.69 -19.74
CA ALA A 243 15.31 -6.68 -18.30
C ALA A 243 16.59 -5.93 -17.89
N GLY A 244 17.66 -6.00 -18.70
CA GLY A 244 18.90 -5.27 -18.46
C GLY A 244 18.69 -3.75 -18.52
N SER A 245 18.08 -3.25 -19.57
CA SER A 245 17.81 -1.82 -19.76
C SER A 245 16.84 -1.29 -18.71
N MET A 246 15.81 -2.06 -18.34
CA MET A 246 14.89 -1.72 -17.24
C MET A 246 15.67 -1.57 -15.92
N SER A 247 16.63 -2.46 -15.64
CA SER A 247 17.47 -2.39 -14.43
C SER A 247 18.34 -1.13 -14.39
N VAL A 248 18.89 -0.72 -15.54
CA VAL A 248 19.67 0.52 -15.65
C VAL A 248 18.81 1.75 -15.35
N ILE A 249 17.59 1.82 -15.89
CA ILE A 249 16.63 2.91 -15.60
C ILE A 249 16.31 2.95 -14.09
N MET A 250 16.18 1.81 -13.45
CA MET A 250 15.77 1.70 -12.05
C MET A 250 16.95 1.76 -11.04
N ARG A 251 18.19 1.92 -11.52
CA ARG A 251 19.41 1.87 -10.69
C ARG A 251 19.39 2.81 -9.48
N ASP A 252 18.88 4.01 -9.66
CA ASP A 252 18.84 4.99 -8.57
C ASP A 252 17.48 4.93 -7.82
N ALA A 253 16.41 4.52 -8.52
CA ALA A 253 15.10 4.37 -7.91
C ALA A 253 15.02 3.23 -6.87
N ILE A 254 15.92 2.24 -6.92
CA ILE A 254 15.97 1.15 -5.94
C ILE A 254 16.48 1.60 -4.56
N LYS A 255 17.17 2.73 -4.48
CA LYS A 255 17.66 3.32 -3.24
C LYS A 255 16.51 4.05 -2.52
N PRO A 256 16.25 3.78 -1.22
CA PRO A 256 15.20 4.48 -0.48
C PRO A 256 15.53 5.96 -0.26
N ASN A 257 14.48 6.75 -0.06
CA ASN A 257 14.58 8.18 0.21
C ASN A 257 14.52 8.45 1.72
N LEU A 258 15.42 9.26 2.24
CA LEU A 258 15.44 9.75 3.60
C LEU A 258 14.80 11.14 3.69
N LEU A 259 13.81 11.25 4.59
CA LEU A 259 13.12 12.48 4.98
C LEU A 259 13.02 12.54 6.51
N GLN A 260 12.22 13.47 7.02
CA GLN A 260 11.94 13.64 8.44
C GLN A 260 10.51 14.11 8.67
N THR A 261 10.02 13.93 9.89
CA THR A 261 8.74 14.52 10.32
C THR A 261 8.93 15.96 10.83
N LEU A 262 7.82 16.64 11.14
CA LEU A 262 7.84 17.94 11.82
C LEU A 262 8.63 17.93 13.15
N GLU A 263 8.65 16.79 13.84
CA GLU A 263 9.42 16.61 15.10
C GLU A 263 10.80 15.96 14.87
N ASN A 264 11.29 15.96 13.60
CA ASN A 264 12.59 15.43 13.21
C ASN A 264 12.77 13.91 13.50
N THR A 265 11.69 13.13 13.44
CA THR A 265 11.77 11.67 13.42
C THR A 265 12.17 11.22 12.02
N PRO A 266 13.14 10.28 11.88
CA PRO A 266 13.56 9.80 10.57
C PRO A 266 12.43 9.07 9.82
N VAL A 267 12.33 9.34 8.51
CA VAL A 267 11.34 8.72 7.62
C VAL A 267 12.03 8.18 6.38
N ILE A 268 11.85 6.90 6.13
CA ILE A 268 12.21 6.24 4.87
C ILE A 268 10.98 6.23 3.97
N VAL A 269 11.07 6.83 2.79
CA VAL A 269 9.99 6.82 1.79
C VAL A 269 10.48 6.05 0.57
N HIS A 270 9.82 4.94 0.24
CA HIS A 270 10.24 4.13 -0.89
C HIS A 270 9.13 3.28 -1.47
N ALA A 271 9.07 3.23 -2.82
CA ALA A 271 8.05 2.59 -3.63
C ALA A 271 6.62 3.05 -3.28
N GLY A 272 5.68 2.79 -4.15
CA GLY A 272 4.30 3.24 -3.96
C GLY A 272 3.27 2.34 -4.64
N PRO A 273 3.32 1.00 -4.47
CA PRO A 273 2.40 0.09 -5.13
C PRO A 273 0.97 0.29 -4.62
N PHE A 274 0.01 0.26 -5.55
CA PHE A 274 -1.41 0.34 -5.20
C PHE A 274 -1.82 -0.81 -4.28
N GLY A 275 -2.62 -0.48 -3.26
CA GLY A 275 -3.20 -1.45 -2.35
C GLY A 275 -4.39 -2.23 -2.93
N ASN A 276 -4.86 -1.94 -4.15
CA ASN A 276 -5.97 -2.66 -4.78
C ASN A 276 -5.52 -3.93 -5.49
N ILE A 277 -4.47 -3.83 -6.31
CA ILE A 277 -4.00 -4.90 -7.20
C ILE A 277 -2.56 -5.32 -6.94
N ALA A 278 -1.94 -4.75 -5.93
CA ALA A 278 -0.62 -5.11 -5.41
C ALA A 278 -0.68 -5.17 -3.88
N HIS A 279 0.45 -5.42 -3.23
CA HIS A 279 0.50 -5.59 -1.76
C HIS A 279 0.25 -4.30 -0.97
N GLY A 280 0.44 -3.10 -1.58
CA GLY A 280 0.03 -1.84 -0.96
C GLY A 280 0.85 -1.40 0.26
N ASN A 281 2.13 -1.78 0.31
CA ASN A 281 3.08 -1.43 1.38
C ASN A 281 4.33 -0.77 0.80
N SER A 282 5.15 -0.15 1.67
CA SER A 282 6.49 0.32 1.34
C SER A 282 7.44 -0.83 0.96
N SER A 283 8.67 -0.51 0.55
CA SER A 283 9.62 -1.50 0.05
C SER A 283 10.22 -2.39 1.14
N ILE A 284 10.62 -3.60 0.73
CA ILE A 284 11.43 -4.50 1.57
C ILE A 284 12.80 -3.88 1.85
N ILE A 285 13.46 -3.26 0.87
CA ILE A 285 14.76 -2.60 1.05
C ILE A 285 14.69 -1.50 2.11
N GLY A 286 13.64 -0.65 2.08
CA GLY A 286 13.45 0.36 3.11
C GLY A 286 13.33 -0.24 4.51
N ASP A 287 12.62 -1.35 4.63
CA ASP A 287 12.46 -2.05 5.90
C ASP A 287 13.75 -2.80 6.33
N MET A 288 14.51 -3.40 5.39
CA MET A 288 15.80 -4.03 5.69
C MET A 288 16.82 -3.04 6.26
N ILE A 289 16.79 -1.79 5.81
CA ILE A 289 17.62 -0.72 6.39
C ILE A 289 17.03 -0.27 7.72
N GLY A 290 15.74 0.09 7.75
CA GLY A 290 15.08 0.69 8.90
C GLY A 290 15.04 -0.22 10.14
N ILE A 291 14.95 -1.53 9.95
CA ILE A 291 14.87 -2.51 11.05
C ILE A 291 16.13 -2.54 11.93
N HIS A 292 17.23 -2.01 11.46
CA HIS A 292 18.51 -1.95 12.19
C HIS A 292 18.90 -0.53 12.64
N CYS A 293 17.95 0.43 12.54
CA CYS A 293 18.25 1.85 12.75
C CYS A 293 17.64 2.46 14.02
N GLY A 294 16.85 1.72 14.79
CA GLY A 294 16.20 2.23 15.99
C GLY A 294 15.61 1.13 16.87
N ASP A 295 14.81 1.53 17.85
CA ASP A 295 14.08 0.60 18.72
C ASP A 295 12.81 0.07 18.06
N TYR A 296 12.20 0.88 17.19
CA TYR A 296 10.95 0.57 16.47
C TYR A 296 11.08 0.93 14.99
N LEU A 297 10.62 0.01 14.12
CA LEU A 297 10.35 0.28 12.72
C LEU A 297 8.83 0.25 12.52
N ILE A 298 8.26 1.38 12.06
CA ILE A 298 6.82 1.54 11.87
C ILE A 298 6.54 1.67 10.38
N THR A 299 5.76 0.75 9.83
CA THR A 299 5.33 0.80 8.43
C THR A 299 3.81 0.85 8.33
N GLU A 300 3.27 1.23 7.16
CA GLU A 300 1.83 1.26 6.93
C GLU A 300 1.38 0.21 5.90
N ALA A 301 0.14 -0.26 6.06
CA ALA A 301 -0.55 -1.09 5.09
C ALA A 301 -1.78 -0.37 4.55
N GLY A 302 -1.96 -0.34 3.22
CA GLY A 302 -3.05 0.37 2.56
C GLY A 302 -4.43 -0.23 2.88
N PHE A 303 -5.48 0.61 2.89
CA PHE A 303 -6.86 0.21 3.18
C PHE A 303 -7.06 -0.39 4.58
N GLY A 304 -7.96 -1.36 4.72
CA GLY A 304 -8.25 -2.06 5.96
C GLY A 304 -7.36 -3.28 6.19
N ALA A 305 -7.46 -3.86 7.40
CA ALA A 305 -6.67 -5.05 7.73
C ALA A 305 -7.03 -6.26 6.87
N ASP A 306 -8.25 -6.32 6.37
CA ASP A 306 -8.72 -7.35 5.43
C ASP A 306 -8.00 -7.29 4.05
N MET A 307 -7.41 -6.17 3.69
CA MET A 307 -6.71 -6.00 2.42
C MET A 307 -5.22 -5.72 2.61
N GLY A 308 -4.88 -4.56 3.18
CA GLY A 308 -3.48 -4.12 3.27
C GLY A 308 -2.65 -4.95 4.23
N ALA A 309 -3.16 -5.21 5.45
CA ALA A 309 -2.41 -6.02 6.41
C ALA A 309 -2.38 -7.50 5.98
N GLU A 310 -3.45 -8.05 5.43
CA GLU A 310 -3.46 -9.41 4.85
C GLU A 310 -2.32 -9.58 3.84
N ARG A 311 -2.16 -8.64 2.91
CA ARG A 311 -1.09 -8.70 1.89
C ARG A 311 0.29 -8.40 2.46
N PHE A 312 0.38 -7.53 3.45
CA PHE A 312 1.60 -7.32 4.21
C PHE A 312 2.07 -8.65 4.81
N PHE A 313 1.18 -9.38 5.46
CA PHE A 313 1.49 -10.66 6.08
C PHE A 313 1.79 -11.76 5.04
N ASN A 314 0.87 -12.01 4.10
CA ASN A 314 0.97 -13.14 3.18
C ASN A 314 1.90 -12.89 1.98
N ILE A 315 2.21 -11.64 1.62
CA ILE A 315 3.09 -11.33 0.47
C ILE A 315 4.40 -10.71 0.94
N LYS A 316 4.36 -9.52 1.58
CA LYS A 316 5.59 -8.80 1.94
C LYS A 316 6.43 -9.53 2.98
N CYS A 317 5.82 -10.00 4.07
CA CYS A 317 6.52 -10.78 5.09
C CYS A 317 7.05 -12.11 4.55
N ARG A 318 6.32 -12.75 3.62
CA ARG A 318 6.78 -13.98 2.94
C ARG A 318 8.07 -13.75 2.19
N TYR A 319 8.18 -12.66 1.41
CA TYR A 319 9.38 -12.37 0.61
C TYR A 319 10.53 -11.77 1.42
N SER A 320 10.22 -11.01 2.46
CA SER A 320 11.25 -10.38 3.28
C SER A 320 11.78 -11.29 4.40
N GLY A 321 11.03 -12.29 4.81
CA GLY A 321 11.31 -13.09 6.00
C GLY A 321 11.19 -12.30 7.32
N MET A 322 10.75 -11.04 7.27
CA MET A 322 10.53 -10.23 8.47
C MET A 322 9.14 -10.50 9.05
N THR A 323 9.06 -10.53 10.38
CA THR A 323 7.82 -10.79 11.12
C THR A 323 7.43 -9.59 11.95
N PRO A 324 6.17 -9.12 11.89
CA PRO A 324 5.73 -7.99 12.71
C PRO A 324 5.56 -8.39 14.17
N ASP A 325 5.93 -7.51 15.10
CA ASP A 325 5.73 -7.69 16.55
C ASP A 325 4.31 -7.29 16.97
N ALA A 326 3.74 -6.25 16.35
CA ALA A 326 2.38 -5.77 16.61
C ALA A 326 1.75 -5.13 15.38
N ALA A 327 0.42 -5.01 15.40
CA ALA A 327 -0.34 -4.29 14.38
C ALA A 327 -1.25 -3.23 15.01
N VAL A 328 -1.16 -1.99 14.51
CA VAL A 328 -2.03 -0.88 14.93
C VAL A 328 -3.21 -0.80 13.97
N LEU A 329 -4.43 -0.84 14.52
CA LEU A 329 -5.71 -0.69 13.81
C LEU A 329 -6.28 0.69 14.05
N VAL A 330 -6.20 1.56 13.06
CA VAL A 330 -6.78 2.91 13.12
C VAL A 330 -8.28 2.84 12.93
N THR A 331 -9.02 3.47 13.82
CA THR A 331 -10.47 3.64 13.74
C THR A 331 -10.88 5.08 14.08
N THR A 332 -12.05 5.50 13.62
CA THR A 332 -12.66 6.78 13.97
C THR A 332 -14.13 6.58 14.33
N VAL A 333 -14.68 7.45 15.17
CA VAL A 333 -16.12 7.47 15.50
C VAL A 333 -16.94 7.53 14.20
N ARG A 334 -16.59 8.44 13.30
CA ARG A 334 -17.31 8.63 12.02
C ARG A 334 -17.32 7.38 11.14
N ALA A 335 -16.20 6.67 11.10
CA ALA A 335 -16.11 5.47 10.28
C ALA A 335 -16.96 4.33 10.84
N LEU A 336 -16.98 4.13 12.16
CA LEU A 336 -17.85 3.12 12.77
C LEU A 336 -19.33 3.47 12.60
N LYS A 337 -19.71 4.73 12.80
CA LYS A 337 -21.08 5.16 12.49
C LYS A 337 -21.45 4.91 11.02
N ALA A 338 -20.55 5.17 10.09
CA ALA A 338 -20.74 4.85 8.68
C ALA A 338 -20.97 3.34 8.45
N HIS A 339 -20.25 2.50 9.19
CA HIS A 339 -20.40 1.04 9.13
C HIS A 339 -21.69 0.51 9.79
N SER A 340 -22.44 1.34 10.53
CA SER A 340 -23.79 0.99 10.96
C SER A 340 -24.78 0.85 9.79
N GLY A 341 -24.43 1.40 8.61
CA GLY A 341 -25.27 1.40 7.42
C GLY A 341 -26.37 2.46 7.40
N LYS A 342 -26.52 3.25 8.47
CA LYS A 342 -27.58 4.27 8.61
C LYS A 342 -27.29 5.56 7.84
N TYR A 343 -26.03 5.86 7.54
CA TYR A 343 -25.61 7.16 7.00
C TYR A 343 -25.16 7.04 5.55
N LYS A 344 -25.68 7.91 4.67
CA LYS A 344 -25.21 8.04 3.29
C LYS A 344 -24.08 9.07 3.21
N ILE A 345 -22.86 8.60 3.12
CA ILE A 345 -21.68 9.45 3.04
C ILE A 345 -21.19 9.51 1.58
N VAL A 346 -20.94 10.72 1.09
CA VAL A 346 -20.44 10.97 -0.26
C VAL A 346 -19.17 11.81 -0.15
N ALA A 347 -18.08 11.31 -0.75
CA ALA A 347 -16.81 12.02 -0.77
C ALA A 347 -16.96 13.45 -1.36
N GLY A 348 -16.36 14.45 -0.70
CA GLY A 348 -16.39 15.84 -1.13
C GLY A 348 -17.70 16.59 -0.85
N LYS A 349 -18.66 15.97 -0.15
CA LYS A 349 -19.88 16.64 0.34
C LYS A 349 -19.81 16.88 1.85
N ALA A 350 -20.58 17.87 2.33
CA ALA A 350 -20.75 18.10 3.77
C ALA A 350 -21.28 16.83 4.46
N LEU A 351 -20.77 16.57 5.67
CA LEU A 351 -21.21 15.43 6.47
C LEU A 351 -22.64 15.63 6.95
N PRO A 352 -23.45 14.56 7.00
CA PRO A 352 -24.78 14.64 7.60
C PRO A 352 -24.68 15.12 9.07
N PRO A 353 -25.49 16.09 9.52
CA PRO A 353 -25.47 16.54 10.91
C PRO A 353 -25.65 15.40 11.92
N ASP A 354 -26.54 14.46 11.62
CA ASP A 354 -26.82 13.30 12.48
C ASP A 354 -25.59 12.37 12.64
N LEU A 355 -24.67 12.34 11.66
CA LEU A 355 -23.41 11.61 11.79
C LEU A 355 -22.50 12.25 12.87
N LEU A 356 -22.58 13.57 13.02
CA LEU A 356 -21.77 14.34 13.97
C LEU A 356 -22.44 14.45 15.36
N ALA A 357 -23.74 14.18 15.46
CA ALA A 357 -24.44 14.16 16.74
C ALA A 357 -24.00 12.98 17.61
N GLU A 358 -23.99 13.16 18.93
CA GLU A 358 -23.64 12.10 19.88
C GLU A 358 -24.56 10.88 19.71
N ASN A 359 -23.97 9.73 19.39
CA ASN A 359 -24.72 8.47 19.26
C ASN A 359 -23.81 7.25 19.44
N PRO A 360 -23.50 6.84 20.68
CA PRO A 360 -22.70 5.65 20.94
C PRO A 360 -23.36 4.34 20.46
N ALA A 361 -24.69 4.29 20.36
CA ALA A 361 -25.38 3.09 19.86
C ALA A 361 -25.09 2.83 18.37
N ASP A 362 -24.89 3.87 17.56
CA ASP A 362 -24.49 3.71 16.16
C ASP A 362 -23.01 3.31 16.02
N VAL A 363 -22.16 3.75 16.96
CA VAL A 363 -20.78 3.28 17.07
C VAL A 363 -20.76 1.79 17.42
N GLU A 364 -21.57 1.34 18.36
CA GLU A 364 -21.71 -0.07 18.74
C GLU A 364 -22.21 -0.92 17.56
N SER A 365 -23.23 -0.43 16.85
CA SER A 365 -23.79 -1.10 15.67
C SER A 365 -22.76 -1.28 14.54
N GLY A 366 -21.94 -0.26 14.27
CA GLY A 366 -20.85 -0.35 13.29
C GLY A 366 -19.59 -1.04 13.82
N GLY A 367 -19.50 -1.28 15.12
CA GLY A 367 -18.38 -1.85 15.83
C GLY A 367 -18.03 -3.28 15.42
N GLU A 368 -18.95 -4.00 14.79
CA GLU A 368 -18.69 -5.32 14.22
C GLU A 368 -17.59 -5.29 13.15
N ASN A 369 -17.46 -4.17 12.43
CA ASN A 369 -16.33 -4.00 11.49
C ASN A 369 -15.00 -3.97 12.24
N LEU A 370 -14.90 -3.22 13.34
CA LEU A 370 -13.70 -3.18 14.15
C LEU A 370 -13.37 -4.56 14.74
N ARG A 371 -14.36 -5.29 15.26
CA ARG A 371 -14.17 -6.68 15.76
C ARG A 371 -13.60 -7.58 14.67
N ALA A 372 -14.18 -7.56 13.48
CA ALA A 372 -13.72 -8.38 12.36
C ALA A 372 -12.28 -8.04 11.95
N GLN A 373 -11.91 -6.76 11.92
CA GLN A 373 -10.55 -6.35 11.57
C GLN A 373 -9.53 -6.71 12.68
N ILE A 374 -9.92 -6.68 13.95
CA ILE A 374 -9.11 -7.21 15.06
C ILE A 374 -8.87 -8.72 14.88
N GLU A 375 -9.92 -9.48 14.59
CA GLU A 375 -9.81 -10.93 14.34
C GLU A 375 -8.96 -11.23 13.11
N ASN A 376 -9.02 -10.42 12.05
CA ASN A 376 -8.17 -10.56 10.88
C ASN A 376 -6.68 -10.43 11.22
N VAL A 377 -6.30 -9.51 12.10
CA VAL A 377 -4.92 -9.39 12.60
C VAL A 377 -4.54 -10.60 13.45
N LYS A 378 -5.41 -11.02 14.36
CA LYS A 378 -5.20 -12.18 15.25
C LYS A 378 -5.12 -13.49 14.48
N ALA A 379 -5.83 -13.61 13.35
CA ALA A 379 -5.76 -14.79 12.47
C ALA A 379 -4.36 -15.05 11.92
N HIS A 380 -3.49 -14.03 11.90
CA HIS A 380 -2.07 -14.16 11.57
C HIS A 380 -1.16 -14.31 12.82
N GLY A 381 -1.74 -14.40 14.01
CA GLY A 381 -0.99 -14.52 15.27
C GLY A 381 -0.32 -13.22 15.73
N VAL A 382 -0.70 -12.07 15.19
CA VAL A 382 -0.14 -10.75 15.52
C VAL A 382 -0.98 -10.06 16.62
N VAL A 383 -0.33 -9.34 17.53
CA VAL A 383 -1.00 -8.64 18.62
C VAL A 383 -1.61 -7.33 18.12
N PRO A 384 -2.95 -7.13 18.25
CA PRO A 384 -3.62 -5.91 17.78
C PRO A 384 -3.61 -4.80 18.83
N VAL A 385 -3.40 -3.55 18.39
CA VAL A 385 -3.58 -2.32 19.16
C VAL A 385 -4.51 -1.40 18.40
N VAL A 386 -5.59 -0.94 19.01
CA VAL A 386 -6.56 -0.02 18.39
C VAL A 386 -6.16 1.42 18.67
N ALA A 387 -6.00 2.22 17.62
CA ALA A 387 -5.81 3.66 17.70
C ALA A 387 -7.13 4.36 17.37
N ILE A 388 -7.74 5.02 18.35
CA ILE A 388 -8.90 5.89 18.14
C ILE A 388 -8.38 7.24 17.65
N ASN A 389 -8.43 7.49 16.35
CA ASN A 389 -8.06 8.78 15.77
C ASN A 389 -9.20 9.78 16.01
N SER A 390 -9.05 10.61 17.02
CA SER A 390 -10.07 11.53 17.51
C SER A 390 -10.20 12.77 16.65
N PHE A 391 -11.46 13.21 16.49
CA PHE A 391 -11.82 14.46 15.83
C PHE A 391 -12.51 15.41 16.82
N PRO A 392 -12.42 16.75 16.60
CA PRO A 392 -13.06 17.72 17.50
C PRO A 392 -14.57 17.58 17.67
N THR A 393 -15.22 16.86 16.76
CA THR A 393 -16.67 16.59 16.78
C THR A 393 -17.05 15.30 17.48
N ASP A 394 -16.08 14.53 17.97
CA ASP A 394 -16.33 13.26 18.65
C ASP A 394 -16.75 13.48 20.10
N HIS A 395 -17.54 12.57 20.66
CA HIS A 395 -18.02 12.61 22.03
C HIS A 395 -17.36 11.52 22.90
N ALA A 396 -17.19 11.81 24.18
CA ALA A 396 -16.52 10.89 25.12
C ALA A 396 -17.23 9.54 25.24
N SER A 397 -18.56 9.51 25.20
CA SER A 397 -19.37 8.29 25.21
C SER A 397 -19.12 7.39 24.00
N GLU A 398 -18.83 7.99 22.85
CA GLU A 398 -18.51 7.29 21.60
C GLU A 398 -17.10 6.69 21.64
N HIS A 399 -16.14 7.42 22.17
CA HIS A 399 -14.79 6.87 22.44
C HIS A 399 -14.84 5.70 23.41
N GLU A 400 -15.68 5.79 24.46
CA GLU A 400 -15.84 4.69 25.41
C GLU A 400 -16.52 3.47 24.78
N ALA A 401 -17.48 3.65 23.87
CA ALA A 401 -18.05 2.57 23.09
C ALA A 401 -16.98 1.83 22.25
N ILE A 402 -16.09 2.57 21.56
CA ILE A 402 -14.97 1.98 20.82
C ILE A 402 -14.02 1.23 21.77
N ARG A 403 -13.71 1.81 22.93
CA ARG A 403 -12.84 1.20 23.94
C ARG A 403 -13.39 -0.16 24.40
N LYS A 404 -14.67 -0.22 24.72
CA LYS A 404 -15.35 -1.47 25.13
C LYS A 404 -15.29 -2.53 24.03
N ILE A 405 -15.53 -2.14 22.77
CA ILE A 405 -15.45 -3.03 21.62
C ILE A 405 -14.04 -3.61 21.49
N ALA A 406 -13.00 -2.77 21.50
CA ALA A 406 -11.62 -3.18 21.35
C ALA A 406 -11.17 -4.12 22.48
N LEU A 407 -11.43 -3.75 23.73
CA LEU A 407 -11.06 -4.56 24.90
C LEU A 407 -11.80 -5.91 24.91
N SER A 408 -13.10 -5.93 24.57
CA SER A 408 -13.86 -7.18 24.49
C SER A 408 -13.40 -8.10 23.36
N ALA A 409 -12.78 -7.56 22.31
CA ALA A 409 -12.15 -8.31 21.24
C ALA A 409 -10.68 -8.70 21.55
N GLY A 410 -10.17 -8.37 22.73
CA GLY A 410 -8.82 -8.70 23.17
C GLY A 410 -7.73 -7.84 22.53
N ALA A 411 -8.04 -6.60 22.18
CA ALA A 411 -7.07 -5.62 21.69
C ALA A 411 -6.82 -4.53 22.73
N ARG A 412 -5.58 -4.03 22.81
CA ARG A 412 -5.28 -2.77 23.50
C ARG A 412 -5.90 -1.62 22.75
N VAL A 413 -6.12 -0.49 23.42
CA VAL A 413 -6.73 0.68 22.81
C VAL A 413 -6.18 1.97 23.41
N ALA A 414 -5.89 2.95 22.55
CA ALA A 414 -5.49 4.30 22.93
C ALA A 414 -6.25 5.35 22.16
N LEU A 415 -6.62 6.45 22.82
CA LEU A 415 -7.15 7.65 22.20
C LEU A 415 -5.99 8.50 21.67
N CYS A 416 -6.12 9.04 20.47
CA CYS A 416 -5.07 9.76 19.79
C CYS A 416 -5.55 11.13 19.31
N THR A 417 -4.82 12.18 19.65
CA THR A 417 -5.04 13.58 19.22
C THR A 417 -3.86 14.10 18.38
N HIS A 418 -3.08 13.20 17.82
CA HIS A 418 -1.83 13.48 17.11
C HIS A 418 -1.98 14.42 15.90
N PHE A 419 -3.18 14.55 15.33
CA PHE A 419 -3.42 15.55 14.28
C PHE A 419 -3.21 16.97 14.82
N ALA A 420 -3.74 17.27 16.00
CA ALA A 420 -3.63 18.59 16.64
C ALA A 420 -2.36 18.75 17.47
N ASP A 421 -1.89 17.66 18.11
CA ASP A 421 -0.87 17.73 19.17
C ASP A 421 0.45 17.03 18.79
N GLY A 422 0.60 16.59 17.52
CA GLY A 422 1.81 15.89 17.08
C GLY A 422 2.09 14.62 17.86
N GLY A 423 3.36 14.31 18.11
CA GLY A 423 3.77 13.12 18.86
C GLY A 423 3.22 13.06 20.28
N ALA A 424 3.07 14.20 20.96
CA ALA A 424 2.49 14.26 22.31
C ALA A 424 1.06 13.68 22.34
N GLY A 425 0.28 13.88 21.27
CA GLY A 425 -1.08 13.37 21.13
C GLY A 425 -1.17 11.85 20.87
N ALA A 426 -0.06 11.14 20.73
CA ALA A 426 -0.03 9.68 20.51
C ALA A 426 0.84 8.92 21.53
N VAL A 427 1.22 9.56 22.66
CA VAL A 427 2.05 8.93 23.71
C VAL A 427 1.41 7.67 24.28
N GLU A 428 0.11 7.70 24.57
CA GLU A 428 -0.60 6.53 25.09
C GLU A 428 -0.66 5.39 24.04
N LEU A 429 -0.73 5.72 22.76
CA LEU A 429 -0.62 4.73 21.69
C LEU A 429 0.78 4.11 21.65
N ALA A 430 1.83 4.93 21.78
CA ALA A 430 3.22 4.43 21.80
C ALA A 430 3.46 3.46 22.97
N LYS A 431 2.95 3.77 24.16
CA LYS A 431 3.00 2.86 25.32
C LYS A 431 2.25 1.56 25.07
N ALA A 432 1.03 1.63 24.53
CA ALA A 432 0.23 0.45 24.23
C ALA A 432 0.90 -0.44 23.16
N VAL A 433 1.57 0.16 22.18
CA VAL A 433 2.35 -0.56 21.16
C VAL A 433 3.62 -1.18 21.78
N GLU A 434 4.33 -0.46 22.65
CA GLU A 434 5.49 -1.01 23.38
C GLU A 434 5.09 -2.25 24.18
N GLU A 435 3.99 -2.19 24.94
CA GLU A 435 3.46 -3.34 25.67
C GLU A 435 3.10 -4.50 24.74
N ALA A 436 2.41 -4.22 23.61
CA ALA A 436 2.04 -5.24 22.64
C ALA A 436 3.26 -5.93 22.02
N CYS A 437 4.31 -5.18 21.72
CA CYS A 437 5.56 -5.71 21.17
C CYS A 437 6.36 -6.58 22.18
N ASN A 438 6.06 -6.50 23.46
CA ASN A 438 6.67 -7.34 24.51
C ASN A 438 5.89 -8.65 24.74
N GLU A 439 4.71 -8.80 24.14
CA GLU A 439 3.98 -10.07 24.18
C GLU A 439 4.60 -11.13 23.25
N LYS A 440 4.31 -12.39 23.56
CA LYS A 440 4.69 -13.49 22.69
C LYS A 440 3.90 -13.42 21.39
N ASN A 441 4.60 -13.15 20.32
CA ASN A 441 4.05 -13.18 18.96
C ASN A 441 4.08 -14.61 18.41
N ASN A 442 3.03 -15.01 17.71
CA ASN A 442 2.91 -16.30 17.03
C ASN A 442 2.58 -16.10 15.53
N PHE A 443 3.28 -15.15 14.91
CA PHE A 443 3.05 -14.81 13.51
C PHE A 443 3.16 -16.02 12.58
N HIS A 444 2.19 -16.17 11.69
CA HIS A 444 2.17 -17.21 10.66
C HIS A 444 1.43 -16.74 9.41
N MET A 445 1.77 -17.36 8.28
CA MET A 445 1.08 -17.20 7.01
C MET A 445 -0.22 -17.98 7.02
N LEU A 446 -1.26 -17.50 6.34
CA LEU A 446 -2.55 -18.22 6.26
C LEU A 446 -2.49 -19.49 5.40
N TYR A 447 -1.53 -19.53 4.48
CA TYR A 447 -1.37 -20.66 3.58
C TYR A 447 0.11 -20.87 3.22
N THR A 448 0.44 -22.09 2.81
CA THR A 448 1.77 -22.49 2.37
C THR A 448 1.96 -22.27 0.86
N ASP A 449 3.20 -22.32 0.37
CA ASP A 449 3.49 -22.09 -1.05
C ASP A 449 3.00 -23.24 -1.94
N ASP A 450 2.97 -24.46 -1.41
CA ASP A 450 2.52 -25.70 -2.09
C ASP A 450 1.00 -25.84 -2.19
N ALA A 451 0.23 -25.05 -1.42
CA ALA A 451 -1.22 -24.99 -1.60
C ALA A 451 -1.58 -24.52 -3.02
N SER A 452 -2.63 -25.09 -3.61
CA SER A 452 -3.11 -24.64 -4.92
C SER A 452 -3.63 -23.21 -4.90
N LEU A 453 -3.66 -22.53 -6.04
CA LEU A 453 -4.20 -21.17 -6.13
C LEU A 453 -5.64 -21.08 -5.58
N LYS A 454 -6.48 -22.10 -5.85
CA LYS A 454 -7.86 -22.13 -5.33
C LYS A 454 -7.90 -22.26 -3.82
N GLU A 455 -7.09 -23.12 -3.23
CA GLU A 455 -6.99 -23.27 -1.77
C GLU A 455 -6.52 -21.97 -1.10
N LYS A 456 -5.50 -21.28 -1.66
CA LYS A 456 -5.05 -19.98 -1.18
C LYS A 456 -6.17 -18.95 -1.20
N ILE A 457 -6.91 -18.86 -2.32
CA ILE A 457 -8.03 -17.93 -2.50
C ILE A 457 -9.15 -18.23 -1.50
N GLU A 458 -9.55 -19.50 -1.37
CA GLU A 458 -10.60 -19.91 -0.45
C GLU A 458 -10.22 -19.68 1.01
N THR A 459 -8.95 -19.91 1.37
CA THR A 459 -8.44 -19.63 2.71
C THR A 459 -8.59 -18.17 3.07
N VAL A 460 -8.13 -17.25 2.20
CA VAL A 460 -8.27 -15.81 2.45
C VAL A 460 -9.75 -15.40 2.47
N ALA A 461 -10.55 -15.86 1.50
CA ALA A 461 -11.96 -15.50 1.42
C ALA A 461 -12.77 -15.94 2.66
N LYS A 462 -12.51 -17.12 3.16
CA LYS A 462 -13.22 -17.67 4.33
C LYS A 462 -12.70 -17.07 5.63
N THR A 463 -11.38 -17.04 5.83
CA THR A 463 -10.77 -16.60 7.09
C THR A 463 -10.85 -15.09 7.29
N ILE A 464 -10.54 -14.32 6.23
CA ILE A 464 -10.42 -12.85 6.33
C ILE A 464 -11.72 -12.15 5.97
N TYR A 465 -12.42 -12.60 4.93
CA TYR A 465 -13.63 -11.91 4.46
C TYR A 465 -14.93 -12.49 5.02
N GLY A 466 -14.90 -13.64 5.69
CA GLY A 466 -16.11 -14.30 6.20
C GLY A 466 -17.03 -14.82 5.11
N ALA A 467 -16.49 -15.06 3.90
CA ALA A 467 -17.25 -15.65 2.79
C ALA A 467 -17.56 -17.12 3.05
N ALA A 468 -18.77 -17.55 2.68
CA ALA A 468 -19.12 -18.98 2.72
C ALA A 468 -18.57 -19.71 1.48
N ASN A 469 -18.57 -19.06 0.32
CA ASN A 469 -18.21 -19.65 -0.96
C ASN A 469 -17.38 -18.69 -1.82
N VAL A 470 -16.63 -19.28 -2.76
CA VAL A 470 -15.96 -18.56 -3.85
C VAL A 470 -16.46 -19.11 -5.17
N THR A 471 -16.83 -18.24 -6.10
CA THR A 471 -17.22 -18.61 -7.46
C THR A 471 -16.27 -18.00 -8.48
N TYR A 472 -16.09 -18.70 -9.59
CA TYR A 472 -15.16 -18.31 -10.64
C TYR A 472 -15.89 -18.21 -11.97
N SER A 473 -15.69 -17.11 -12.70
CA SER A 473 -16.15 -17.03 -14.09
C SER A 473 -15.45 -18.06 -14.96
N ALA A 474 -15.97 -18.31 -16.16
CA ALA A 474 -15.31 -19.18 -17.14
C ALA A 474 -13.89 -18.66 -17.48
N LEU A 475 -13.74 -17.32 -17.60
CA LEU A 475 -12.45 -16.68 -17.82
C LEU A 475 -11.48 -16.91 -16.65
N ALA A 476 -11.91 -16.66 -15.41
CA ALA A 476 -11.08 -16.86 -14.22
C ALA A 476 -10.64 -18.33 -14.08
N THR A 477 -11.55 -19.27 -14.37
CA THR A 477 -11.24 -20.72 -14.35
C THR A 477 -10.16 -21.07 -15.37
N LYS A 478 -10.28 -20.54 -16.61
CA LYS A 478 -9.28 -20.74 -17.66
C LYS A 478 -7.93 -20.15 -17.28
N GLN A 479 -7.93 -18.94 -16.71
CA GLN A 479 -6.70 -18.24 -16.30
C GLN A 479 -5.99 -18.95 -15.14
N LEU A 480 -6.73 -19.40 -14.10
CA LEU A 480 -6.15 -20.17 -12.99
C LEU A 480 -5.49 -21.47 -13.49
N LYS A 481 -6.16 -22.17 -14.43
CA LYS A 481 -5.58 -23.36 -15.04
C LYS A 481 -4.31 -23.01 -15.80
N ASN A 482 -4.34 -21.99 -16.67
CA ASN A 482 -3.18 -21.56 -17.45
C ASN A 482 -1.98 -21.21 -16.56
N TYR A 483 -2.19 -20.46 -15.46
CA TYR A 483 -1.11 -20.12 -14.54
C TYR A 483 -0.56 -21.34 -13.80
N THR A 484 -1.40 -22.28 -13.44
CA THR A 484 -0.95 -23.53 -12.81
C THR A 484 -0.14 -24.36 -13.78
N ASP A 485 -0.61 -24.54 -15.03
CA ASP A 485 0.07 -25.31 -16.08
C ASP A 485 1.44 -24.71 -16.45
N ASN A 486 1.57 -23.38 -16.38
CA ASN A 486 2.84 -22.66 -16.61
C ASN A 486 3.74 -22.56 -15.36
N GLY A 487 3.44 -23.27 -14.27
CA GLY A 487 4.28 -23.34 -13.09
C GLY A 487 4.11 -22.19 -12.09
N PHE A 488 3.10 -21.32 -12.24
CA PHE A 488 2.85 -20.18 -11.35
C PHE A 488 1.91 -20.50 -10.17
N GLY A 489 1.54 -21.78 -9.99
CA GLY A 489 0.64 -22.24 -8.91
C GLY A 489 1.16 -22.00 -7.49
N HIS A 490 2.49 -21.92 -7.32
CA HIS A 490 3.14 -21.65 -6.03
C HIS A 490 3.02 -20.20 -5.56
N LEU A 491 2.70 -19.25 -6.45
CA LEU A 491 2.65 -17.82 -6.12
C LEU A 491 1.57 -17.48 -5.09
N PRO A 492 1.81 -16.55 -4.15
CA PRO A 492 0.78 -16.04 -3.27
C PRO A 492 -0.30 -15.27 -4.03
N VAL A 493 -1.45 -15.08 -3.41
CA VAL A 493 -2.62 -14.44 -4.01
C VAL A 493 -2.89 -13.06 -3.42
N CYS A 494 -3.32 -12.13 -4.27
CA CYS A 494 -3.74 -10.78 -3.91
C CYS A 494 -5.20 -10.60 -4.40
N ILE A 495 -6.17 -10.47 -3.49
CA ILE A 495 -7.58 -10.39 -3.87
C ILE A 495 -8.00 -8.95 -4.03
N ALA A 496 -8.18 -8.49 -5.28
CA ALA A 496 -8.63 -7.15 -5.62
C ALA A 496 -10.17 -7.09 -5.59
N LYS A 497 -10.70 -6.61 -4.48
CA LYS A 497 -12.13 -6.37 -4.25
C LYS A 497 -12.39 -4.90 -3.89
N THR A 498 -13.64 -4.50 -3.72
CA THR A 498 -13.95 -3.18 -3.16
C THR A 498 -13.27 -2.99 -1.81
N HIS A 499 -12.71 -1.80 -1.59
CA HIS A 499 -12.14 -1.43 -0.30
C HIS A 499 -13.17 -0.89 0.70
N LEU A 500 -14.43 -0.71 0.28
CA LEU A 500 -15.50 -0.11 1.08
C LEU A 500 -16.34 -1.15 1.85
N SER A 501 -15.99 -2.42 1.76
CA SER A 501 -16.61 -3.54 2.47
C SER A 501 -15.60 -4.66 2.70
N ILE A 502 -15.76 -5.45 3.76
CA ILE A 502 -15.03 -6.71 3.94
C ILE A 502 -15.42 -7.70 2.83
N SER A 503 -16.68 -7.67 2.37
CA SER A 503 -17.16 -8.50 1.24
C SER A 503 -16.74 -7.93 -0.13
N GLY A 504 -17.14 -8.61 -1.21
CA GLY A 504 -17.01 -8.11 -2.58
C GLY A 504 -18.07 -7.07 -2.98
N ASP A 505 -19.03 -6.74 -2.12
CA ASP A 505 -20.12 -5.78 -2.35
C ASP A 505 -19.97 -4.54 -1.46
N ALA A 506 -19.75 -3.37 -2.07
CA ALA A 506 -19.56 -2.10 -1.38
C ALA A 506 -20.79 -1.63 -0.58
N SER A 507 -21.98 -2.16 -0.88
CA SER A 507 -23.23 -1.82 -0.16
C SER A 507 -23.34 -2.51 1.20
N LEU A 508 -22.69 -3.65 1.38
CA LEU A 508 -22.69 -4.42 2.62
C LEU A 508 -21.73 -3.80 3.63
N LYS A 509 -22.26 -3.20 4.68
CA LYS A 509 -21.50 -2.51 5.74
C LYS A 509 -21.26 -3.41 6.96
N GLY A 510 -20.45 -2.93 7.92
CA GLY A 510 -20.13 -3.68 9.11
C GLY A 510 -19.22 -4.88 8.81
N ALA A 511 -19.62 -6.06 9.26
CA ALA A 511 -18.91 -7.32 9.07
C ALA A 511 -19.81 -8.37 8.40
N PRO A 512 -20.11 -8.24 7.09
CA PRO A 512 -20.95 -9.20 6.39
C PRO A 512 -20.34 -10.60 6.40
N LYS A 513 -21.13 -11.62 6.71
CA LYS A 513 -20.74 -13.03 6.75
C LYS A 513 -21.59 -13.87 5.80
N GLY A 514 -21.09 -15.03 5.41
CA GLY A 514 -21.87 -16.00 4.63
C GLY A 514 -22.11 -15.62 3.16
N HIS A 515 -21.49 -14.52 2.69
CA HIS A 515 -21.59 -14.09 1.30
C HIS A 515 -20.73 -14.95 0.37
N THR A 516 -20.92 -14.80 -0.94
CA THR A 516 -20.09 -15.43 -1.96
C THR A 516 -19.12 -14.41 -2.54
N LEU A 517 -17.83 -14.75 -2.60
CA LEU A 517 -16.83 -13.96 -3.30
C LEU A 517 -16.81 -14.37 -4.78
N ASN A 518 -17.12 -13.44 -5.69
CA ASN A 518 -17.18 -13.70 -7.13
C ASN A 518 -15.87 -13.26 -7.78
N VAL A 519 -15.06 -14.21 -8.26
CA VAL A 519 -13.84 -13.95 -9.02
C VAL A 519 -14.16 -13.86 -10.50
N ARG A 520 -14.04 -12.64 -11.05
CA ARG A 520 -14.34 -12.35 -12.45
C ARG A 520 -13.18 -12.67 -13.39
N GLU A 521 -11.97 -12.32 -12.96
CA GLU A 521 -10.74 -12.40 -13.75
C GLU A 521 -9.56 -12.64 -12.82
N VAL A 522 -8.53 -13.32 -13.31
CA VAL A 522 -7.28 -13.57 -12.59
C VAL A 522 -6.12 -13.11 -13.46
N ARG A 523 -5.20 -12.36 -12.89
CA ARG A 523 -3.98 -11.90 -13.56
C ARG A 523 -2.76 -12.28 -12.75
N ALA A 524 -1.62 -12.42 -13.39
CA ALA A 524 -0.36 -12.74 -12.73
C ALA A 524 0.65 -11.62 -12.92
N SER A 525 1.25 -11.17 -11.82
CA SER A 525 2.46 -10.34 -11.78
C SER A 525 3.62 -11.26 -11.45
N VAL A 526 4.07 -12.02 -12.45
CA VAL A 526 5.04 -13.12 -12.28
C VAL A 526 6.40 -12.61 -11.85
N GLY A 527 6.83 -11.48 -12.38
CA GLY A 527 8.08 -10.82 -11.98
C GLY A 527 8.03 -10.35 -10.53
N ALA A 528 6.93 -9.73 -10.12
CA ALA A 528 6.70 -9.33 -8.73
C ALA A 528 6.49 -10.54 -7.81
N GLY A 529 5.96 -11.64 -8.35
CA GLY A 529 5.82 -12.90 -7.63
C GLY A 529 4.47 -13.07 -6.93
N PHE A 530 3.36 -12.64 -7.51
CA PHE A 530 2.02 -12.91 -7.00
C PHE A 530 0.97 -12.97 -8.12
N VAL A 531 -0.13 -13.64 -7.82
CA VAL A 531 -1.33 -13.66 -8.67
C VAL A 531 -2.38 -12.74 -8.06
N TYR A 532 -3.03 -11.90 -8.85
CA TYR A 532 -4.10 -11.06 -8.35
C TYR A 532 -5.45 -11.34 -9.02
N LEU A 533 -6.48 -11.37 -8.16
CA LEU A 533 -7.84 -11.72 -8.55
C LEU A 533 -8.70 -10.47 -8.59
N ILE A 534 -9.44 -10.28 -9.66
CA ILE A 534 -10.37 -9.17 -9.80
C ILE A 534 -11.78 -9.63 -9.42
N CYS A 535 -12.25 -9.10 -8.28
CA CYS A 535 -13.56 -9.38 -7.71
C CYS A 535 -14.39 -8.09 -7.76
N GLY A 536 -15.22 -7.92 -8.80
CA GLY A 536 -16.03 -6.72 -8.99
C GLY A 536 -15.42 -5.69 -9.96
N ASP A 537 -15.91 -4.45 -9.91
CA ASP A 537 -15.51 -3.36 -10.81
C ASP A 537 -14.24 -2.64 -10.32
N MET A 538 -13.09 -3.29 -10.49
CA MET A 538 -11.80 -2.69 -10.19
C MET A 538 -11.22 -2.03 -11.43
N ARG A 539 -10.75 -0.79 -11.28
CA ARG A 539 -10.13 -0.03 -12.37
C ARG A 539 -8.69 0.27 -12.02
N THR A 540 -7.80 -0.01 -12.96
CA THR A 540 -6.36 0.18 -12.84
C THR A 540 -5.89 1.57 -13.29
N LEU A 541 -6.75 2.34 -13.96
CA LEU A 541 -6.56 3.76 -14.24
C LEU A 541 -7.77 4.56 -13.73
N PRO A 542 -7.64 5.29 -12.62
CA PRO A 542 -8.68 6.19 -12.13
C PRO A 542 -8.97 7.32 -13.13
N GLY A 543 -10.14 7.94 -13.02
CA GLY A 543 -10.47 9.16 -13.76
C GLY A 543 -10.62 10.35 -12.81
N LEU A 544 -10.48 11.56 -13.31
CA LEU A 544 -10.78 12.77 -12.56
C LEU A 544 -12.27 12.85 -12.22
N GLY A 545 -12.58 13.33 -11.02
CA GLY A 545 -13.94 13.61 -10.58
C GLY A 545 -14.48 14.93 -11.16
N THR A 546 -15.73 15.27 -10.81
CA THR A 546 -16.37 16.54 -11.25
C THR A 546 -15.63 17.77 -10.71
N LYS A 547 -15.05 17.67 -9.53
CA LYS A 547 -14.21 18.71 -8.90
C LYS A 547 -12.93 18.04 -8.43
N PRO A 548 -11.94 17.87 -9.32
CA PRO A 548 -10.67 17.27 -8.95
C PRO A 548 -9.85 18.22 -8.06
N ALA A 549 -8.96 17.67 -7.24
CA ALA A 549 -8.04 18.48 -6.43
C ALA A 549 -7.22 19.46 -7.29
N ALA A 550 -6.86 19.07 -8.50
CA ALA A 550 -6.16 19.92 -9.47
C ALA A 550 -6.90 21.24 -9.82
N ALA A 551 -8.21 21.33 -9.58
CA ALA A 551 -8.99 22.53 -9.88
C ALA A 551 -9.01 23.56 -8.73
N ILE A 552 -8.43 23.22 -7.57
CA ILE A 552 -8.46 24.03 -6.35
C ILE A 552 -7.06 24.31 -5.77
N ILE A 553 -6.01 23.93 -6.50
CA ILE A 553 -4.61 24.19 -6.16
C ILE A 553 -4.18 25.53 -6.75
#